data_5965161f0a5628b4462540f9ac1cefee
#
_entry.id   5965161f0a5628b4462540f9ac1cefee
#
_cell.length_a   1.000
_cell.length_b   1.000
_cell.length_c   1.000
_cell.angle_alpha   90.00
_cell.angle_beta   90.00
_cell.angle_gamma   90.00
#
_symmetry.space_group_name_H-M   'P 1'
#
loop_
_entity.id
_entity.type
_entity.pdbx_description
1 polymer ?
#
loop_
_entity_poly.entity_id
_entity_poly.type
_entity_poly.pdbx_seq_one_letter_code
_entity_poly.pdbx_strand_id
1 'polypeptide(L)'
;MNQMVFIHGPGAGGCAESFVHQLKHYPGSLAPTLPGHLEGEPCRSVERYTEWLRGWLWSKGKRQDLVLVGFTLGGSIALQYGLDYPDEVKALVLMTTGMRPRERRPGTLEFRLKAAADPETYRQWLETMRHQFLFMEPELRDHLIACHRKVGPLSQHRDFVVLDHFDARDRINTLKAPLLLIKGADDPAAQPEYEREIHEAVPGSQYLRLKNTGHFPFAERPAEVNLAIDEFLAARG
;
A
#
# COMPACT_ATOMS: atom_id res chain seq x y z
N MET A 1 -15.13 -6.55 -17.28
CA MET A 1 -14.15 -5.49 -16.88
C MET A 1 -13.56 -5.87 -15.54
N ASN A 2 -12.24 -5.77 -15.40
CA ASN A 2 -11.58 -6.04 -14.13
C ASN A 2 -12.06 -5.08 -13.03
N GLN A 3 -12.31 -5.58 -11.85
CA GLN A 3 -12.73 -4.77 -10.70
C GLN A 3 -11.48 -4.30 -9.94
N MET A 4 -10.88 -3.19 -10.39
CA MET A 4 -9.67 -2.63 -9.77
C MET A 4 -9.99 -1.97 -8.43
N VAL A 5 -9.20 -2.29 -7.42
CA VAL A 5 -9.32 -1.71 -6.06
C VAL A 5 -7.94 -1.27 -5.58
N PHE A 6 -7.76 0.01 -5.33
CA PHE A 6 -6.52 0.60 -4.85
C PHE A 6 -6.57 0.79 -3.34
N ILE A 7 -5.64 0.18 -2.61
CA ILE A 7 -5.63 0.15 -1.15
C ILE A 7 -4.38 0.88 -0.67
N HIS A 8 -4.59 1.99 0.02
CA HIS A 8 -3.53 2.90 0.42
C HIS A 8 -2.67 2.38 1.58
N GLY A 9 -1.50 3.00 1.76
CA GLY A 9 -0.58 2.77 2.86
C GLY A 9 -0.69 3.84 3.95
N PRO A 10 0.25 3.86 4.89
CA PRO A 10 0.34 4.88 5.94
C PRO A 10 0.90 6.22 5.43
N GLY A 11 0.73 7.26 6.21
CA GLY A 11 1.36 8.56 5.97
C GLY A 11 0.83 9.29 4.74
N ALA A 12 1.70 9.74 3.84
CA ALA A 12 1.33 10.48 2.64
C ALA A 12 0.48 9.66 1.66
N GLY A 13 0.68 8.33 1.65
CA GLY A 13 -0.19 7.40 0.95
C GLY A 13 -1.43 6.99 1.75
N GLY A 14 -1.79 7.70 2.80
CA GLY A 14 -2.75 7.28 3.84
C GLY A 14 -4.22 7.59 3.56
N CYS A 15 -4.62 7.83 2.32
CA CYS A 15 -6.02 7.99 1.92
C CYS A 15 -6.21 7.67 0.44
N ALA A 16 -7.47 7.50 0.03
CA ALA A 16 -7.86 7.19 -1.36
C ALA A 16 -7.32 8.22 -2.38
N GLU A 17 -7.26 9.49 -2.01
CA GLU A 17 -6.80 10.60 -2.86
C GLU A 17 -5.33 10.44 -3.32
N SER A 18 -4.53 9.59 -2.67
CA SER A 18 -3.15 9.33 -3.08
C SER A 18 -3.04 8.64 -4.45
N PHE A 19 -4.08 7.92 -4.89
CA PHE A 19 -4.11 7.19 -6.16
C PHE A 19 -4.71 7.99 -7.32
N VAL A 20 -4.59 9.31 -7.32
CA VAL A 20 -5.20 10.19 -8.32
C VAL A 20 -4.91 9.78 -9.77
N HIS A 21 -3.68 9.35 -10.08
CA HIS A 21 -3.28 8.93 -11.43
C HIS A 21 -3.91 7.59 -11.82
N GLN A 22 -3.97 6.63 -10.90
CA GLN A 22 -4.53 5.31 -11.13
C GLN A 22 -6.05 5.40 -11.29
N LEU A 23 -6.72 6.19 -10.45
CA LEU A 23 -8.16 6.42 -10.56
C LEU A 23 -8.56 7.09 -11.89
N LYS A 24 -7.68 7.95 -12.41
CA LYS A 24 -7.88 8.56 -13.75
C LYS A 24 -7.63 7.55 -14.88
N HIS A 25 -6.62 6.68 -14.74
CA HIS A 25 -6.25 5.69 -15.76
C HIS A 25 -7.26 4.53 -15.84
N TYR A 26 -7.81 4.11 -14.70
CA TYR A 26 -8.79 3.02 -14.57
C TYR A 26 -10.18 3.53 -14.19
N PRO A 27 -10.98 4.08 -15.12
CA PRO A 27 -12.32 4.59 -14.82
C PRO A 27 -13.21 3.49 -14.22
N GLY A 28 -13.91 3.81 -13.13
CA GLY A 28 -14.75 2.86 -12.40
C GLY A 28 -14.01 1.98 -11.39
N SER A 29 -12.71 2.17 -11.23
CA SER A 29 -11.95 1.58 -10.11
C SER A 29 -12.39 2.17 -8.77
N LEU A 30 -12.08 1.45 -7.70
CA LEU A 30 -12.40 1.85 -6.33
C LEU A 30 -11.13 2.13 -5.53
N ALA A 31 -11.18 3.10 -4.64
CA ALA A 31 -10.14 3.35 -3.65
C ALA A 31 -10.81 3.75 -2.33
N PRO A 32 -10.98 2.84 -1.37
CA PRO A 32 -11.45 3.22 -0.05
C PRO A 32 -10.39 3.99 0.73
N THR A 33 -10.80 4.94 1.55
CA THR A 33 -9.99 5.37 2.68
C THR A 33 -10.23 4.41 3.83
N LEU A 34 -9.17 3.79 4.34
CA LEU A 34 -9.26 2.81 5.42
C LEU A 34 -9.74 3.46 6.72
N PRO A 35 -10.49 2.75 7.58
CA PRO A 35 -10.97 3.30 8.83
C PRO A 35 -9.82 3.70 9.76
N GLY A 36 -10.02 4.79 10.50
CA GLY A 36 -9.01 5.37 11.38
C GLY A 36 -8.04 6.35 10.70
N HIS A 37 -8.20 6.61 9.38
CA HIS A 37 -7.36 7.56 8.65
C HIS A 37 -8.00 8.96 8.59
N LEU A 38 -9.18 9.10 8.01
CA LEU A 38 -9.94 10.36 8.02
C LEU A 38 -11.17 10.26 8.89
N GLU A 39 -11.74 9.07 9.00
CA GLU A 39 -12.95 8.77 9.77
C GLU A 39 -12.97 7.31 10.25
N GLY A 40 -13.89 6.98 11.12
CA GLY A 40 -14.10 5.64 11.66
C GLY A 40 -13.03 5.21 12.67
N GLU A 41 -13.28 4.06 13.30
CA GLU A 41 -12.35 3.47 14.26
C GLU A 41 -11.28 2.66 13.52
N PRO A 42 -9.98 2.81 13.86
CA PRO A 42 -8.92 2.05 13.21
C PRO A 42 -9.00 0.56 13.51
N CYS A 43 -8.72 -0.26 12.53
CA CYS A 43 -8.54 -1.69 12.76
C CYS A 43 -7.20 -1.95 13.48
N ARG A 44 -7.18 -3.03 14.27
CA ARG A 44 -6.03 -3.36 15.14
C ARG A 44 -5.08 -4.38 14.53
N SER A 45 -5.42 -4.96 13.38
CA SER A 45 -4.58 -5.91 12.67
C SER A 45 -4.89 -5.88 11.16
N VAL A 46 -4.00 -6.48 10.35
CA VAL A 46 -4.19 -6.61 8.90
C VAL A 46 -5.44 -7.45 8.59
N GLU A 47 -5.69 -8.52 9.36
CA GLU A 47 -6.86 -9.38 9.18
C GLU A 47 -8.16 -8.59 9.38
N ARG A 48 -8.21 -7.71 10.40
CA ARG A 48 -9.39 -6.86 10.64
C ARG A 48 -9.61 -5.82 9.54
N TYR A 49 -8.55 -5.24 9.00
CA TYR A 49 -8.64 -4.39 7.82
C TYR A 49 -9.13 -5.19 6.60
N THR A 50 -8.70 -6.43 6.45
CA THR A 50 -9.12 -7.33 5.37
C THR A 50 -10.61 -7.66 5.46
N GLU A 51 -11.10 -8.01 6.64
CA GLU A 51 -12.54 -8.25 6.89
C GLU A 51 -13.36 -7.00 6.60
N TRP A 52 -12.90 -5.82 7.06
CA TRP A 52 -13.55 -4.54 6.78
C TRP A 52 -13.59 -4.26 5.25
N LEU A 53 -12.47 -4.42 4.57
CA LEU A 53 -12.39 -4.21 3.12
C LEU A 53 -13.36 -5.12 2.37
N ARG A 54 -13.43 -6.40 2.75
CA ARG A 54 -14.37 -7.35 2.15
C ARG A 54 -15.81 -6.91 2.34
N GLY A 55 -16.21 -6.53 3.55
CA GLY A 55 -17.55 -6.02 3.84
C GLY A 55 -17.86 -4.75 3.04
N TRP A 56 -16.89 -3.84 2.94
CA TRP A 56 -17.02 -2.62 2.15
C TRP A 56 -17.20 -2.92 0.66
N LEU A 57 -16.39 -3.82 0.08
CA LEU A 57 -16.52 -4.25 -1.31
C LEU A 57 -17.88 -4.90 -1.59
N TRP A 58 -18.33 -5.75 -0.69
CA TRP A 58 -19.64 -6.39 -0.81
C TRP A 58 -20.78 -5.36 -0.79
N SER A 59 -20.67 -4.31 0.03
CA SER A 59 -21.65 -3.21 0.03
C SER A 59 -21.72 -2.46 -1.30
N LYS A 60 -20.64 -2.52 -2.12
CA LYS A 60 -20.56 -1.97 -3.47
C LYS A 60 -20.91 -2.98 -4.56
N GLY A 61 -21.37 -4.18 -4.20
CA GLY A 61 -21.66 -5.26 -5.14
C GLY A 61 -20.42 -5.91 -5.78
N LYS A 62 -19.21 -5.71 -5.20
CA LYS A 62 -17.94 -6.23 -5.69
C LYS A 62 -17.56 -7.48 -4.89
N ARG A 63 -17.63 -8.64 -5.52
CA ARG A 63 -17.46 -9.93 -4.83
C ARG A 63 -16.53 -10.92 -5.52
N GLN A 64 -16.23 -10.72 -6.78
CA GLN A 64 -15.41 -11.63 -7.60
C GLN A 64 -14.60 -10.83 -8.62
N ASP A 65 -13.63 -11.48 -9.23
CA ASP A 65 -12.74 -10.90 -10.24
C ASP A 65 -12.01 -9.62 -9.75
N LEU A 66 -11.72 -9.57 -8.46
CA LEU A 66 -11.07 -8.43 -7.84
C LEU A 66 -9.58 -8.38 -8.24
N VAL A 67 -9.13 -7.23 -8.74
CA VAL A 67 -7.71 -6.92 -8.88
C VAL A 67 -7.36 -5.95 -7.75
N LEU A 68 -6.67 -6.48 -6.74
CA LEU A 68 -6.29 -5.68 -5.57
C LEU A 68 -4.89 -5.11 -5.76
N VAL A 69 -4.80 -3.80 -5.75
CA VAL A 69 -3.56 -3.03 -5.90
C VAL A 69 -3.25 -2.35 -4.58
N GLY A 70 -2.28 -2.85 -3.84
CA GLY A 70 -1.98 -2.38 -2.49
C GLY A 70 -0.60 -1.76 -2.34
N PHE A 71 -0.50 -0.69 -1.55
CA PHE A 71 0.74 -0.01 -1.19
C PHE A 71 1.01 -0.15 0.31
N THR A 72 2.17 -0.65 0.70
CA THR A 72 2.60 -0.89 2.09
C THR A 72 1.53 -1.59 2.94
N LEU A 73 0.82 -0.92 3.87
CA LEU A 73 -0.29 -1.49 4.63
C LEU A 73 -1.38 -2.04 3.71
N GLY A 74 -1.76 -1.27 2.68
CA GLY A 74 -2.71 -1.73 1.68
C GLY A 74 -2.21 -2.97 0.92
N GLY A 75 -0.90 -3.11 0.72
CA GLY A 75 -0.30 -4.31 0.16
C GLY A 75 -0.40 -5.52 1.09
N SER A 76 -0.18 -5.34 2.39
CA SER A 76 -0.38 -6.41 3.39
C SER A 76 -1.85 -6.82 3.48
N ILE A 77 -2.78 -5.86 3.40
CA ILE A 77 -4.22 -6.13 3.36
C ILE A 77 -4.60 -6.91 2.08
N ALA A 78 -4.09 -6.50 0.92
CA ALA A 78 -4.33 -7.20 -0.35
C ALA A 78 -3.77 -8.62 -0.34
N LEU A 79 -2.57 -8.82 0.22
CA LEU A 79 -1.96 -10.14 0.38
C LEU A 79 -2.81 -11.02 1.30
N GLN A 80 -3.18 -10.52 2.47
CA GLN A 80 -4.04 -11.24 3.41
C GLN A 80 -5.38 -11.60 2.78
N TYR A 81 -5.98 -10.67 2.01
CA TYR A 81 -7.23 -10.92 1.28
C TYR A 81 -7.08 -12.07 0.27
N GLY A 82 -6.01 -12.07 -0.50
CA GLY A 82 -5.73 -13.15 -1.47
C GLY A 82 -5.51 -14.51 -0.81
N LEU A 83 -4.98 -14.54 0.42
CA LEU A 83 -4.80 -15.75 1.21
C LEU A 83 -6.11 -16.26 1.83
N ASP A 84 -6.97 -15.35 2.30
CA ASP A 84 -8.21 -15.71 3.00
C ASP A 84 -9.39 -15.97 2.03
N TYR A 85 -9.43 -15.25 0.90
CA TYR A 85 -10.54 -15.28 -0.06
C TYR A 85 -10.05 -15.50 -1.50
N PRO A 86 -9.31 -16.58 -1.78
CA PRO A 86 -8.66 -16.80 -3.07
C PRO A 86 -9.61 -16.85 -4.27
N ASP A 87 -10.87 -17.27 -4.05
CA ASP A 87 -11.86 -17.39 -5.13
C ASP A 87 -12.52 -16.03 -5.50
N GLU A 88 -12.26 -14.98 -4.72
CA GLU A 88 -12.74 -13.62 -4.99
C GLU A 88 -11.70 -12.79 -5.77
N VAL A 89 -10.42 -13.22 -5.78
CA VAL A 89 -9.30 -12.43 -6.28
C VAL A 89 -8.81 -12.94 -7.63
N LYS A 90 -8.89 -12.08 -8.64
CA LYS A 90 -8.34 -12.33 -9.98
C LYS A 90 -6.82 -12.14 -10.03
N ALA A 91 -6.30 -11.10 -9.39
CA ALA A 91 -4.87 -10.79 -9.37
C ALA A 91 -4.51 -9.84 -8.20
N LEU A 92 -3.25 -9.89 -7.79
CA LEU A 92 -2.65 -9.00 -6.80
C LEU A 92 -1.54 -8.17 -7.43
N VAL A 93 -1.49 -6.88 -7.09
CA VAL A 93 -0.37 -5.98 -7.35
C VAL A 93 0.07 -5.36 -6.04
N LEU A 94 1.27 -5.68 -5.58
CA LEU A 94 1.78 -5.22 -4.30
C LEU A 94 2.96 -4.28 -4.51
N MET A 95 2.87 -3.08 -3.91
CA MET A 95 3.90 -2.05 -4.00
C MET A 95 4.50 -1.80 -2.62
N THR A 96 5.82 -1.88 -2.52
CA THR A 96 6.57 -1.57 -1.30
C THR A 96 6.05 -2.36 -0.08
N THR A 97 5.84 -3.67 -0.26
CA THR A 97 5.15 -4.57 0.69
C THR A 97 6.03 -5.73 1.10
N GLY A 98 5.89 -6.19 2.35
CA GLY A 98 6.51 -7.41 2.87
C GLY A 98 5.46 -8.41 3.36
N MET A 99 5.88 -9.66 3.56
CA MET A 99 5.06 -10.73 4.11
C MET A 99 5.37 -11.03 5.60
N ARG A 100 6.24 -10.26 6.21
CA ARG A 100 6.69 -10.43 7.62
C ARG A 100 6.76 -9.10 8.36
N PRO A 101 6.86 -9.14 9.71
CA PRO A 101 7.06 -7.93 10.51
C PRO A 101 8.17 -7.03 9.98
N ARG A 102 7.92 -5.72 9.98
CA ARG A 102 8.88 -4.73 9.50
C ARG A 102 9.94 -4.43 10.55
N GLU A 103 11.20 -4.52 10.15
CA GLU A 103 12.30 -4.03 10.96
C GLU A 103 12.34 -2.50 10.91
N ARG A 104 12.22 -1.86 12.07
CA ARG A 104 12.23 -0.41 12.18
C ARG A 104 13.45 0.09 12.94
N ARG A 105 13.89 1.28 12.56
CA ARG A 105 14.89 1.99 13.35
C ARG A 105 14.33 2.29 14.75
N PRO A 106 15.12 2.14 15.83
CA PRO A 106 14.70 2.54 17.17
C PRO A 106 14.15 3.97 17.18
N GLY A 107 13.15 4.24 18.00
CA GLY A 107 12.52 5.55 18.11
C GLY A 107 11.50 5.88 17.00
N THR A 108 11.31 4.99 15.99
CA THR A 108 10.39 5.25 14.89
C THR A 108 8.93 5.42 15.34
N LEU A 109 8.45 4.60 16.26
CA LEU A 109 7.08 4.67 16.76
C LEU A 109 6.92 5.83 17.75
N GLU A 110 7.86 5.99 18.67
CA GLU A 110 7.90 7.06 19.68
C GLU A 110 7.90 8.44 19.04
N PHE A 111 8.65 8.62 17.95
CA PHE A 111 8.68 9.87 17.19
C PHE A 111 7.29 10.29 16.71
N ARG A 112 6.47 9.35 16.25
CA ARG A 112 5.10 9.63 15.77
C ARG A 112 4.14 9.93 16.91
N LEU A 113 4.26 9.25 18.05
CA LEU A 113 3.49 9.58 19.25
C LEU A 113 3.84 10.99 19.74
N LYS A 114 5.14 11.32 19.78
CA LYS A 114 5.58 12.65 20.17
C LYS A 114 5.07 13.69 19.17
N ALA A 115 5.16 13.44 17.87
CA ALA A 115 4.64 14.33 16.85
C ALA A 115 3.12 14.59 16.97
N ALA A 116 2.36 13.65 17.49
CA ALA A 116 0.93 13.83 17.75
C ALA A 116 0.63 14.78 18.93
N ALA A 117 1.60 14.99 19.81
CA ALA A 117 1.43 15.77 21.05
C ALA A 117 2.25 17.08 21.09
N ASP A 118 3.31 17.21 20.29
CA ASP A 118 4.24 18.32 20.32
C ASP A 118 4.35 19.00 18.96
N PRO A 119 4.03 20.32 18.87
CA PRO A 119 4.02 21.07 17.61
C PRO A 119 5.37 21.12 16.89
N GLU A 120 6.48 21.16 17.64
CA GLU A 120 7.82 21.18 17.04
C GLU A 120 8.14 19.82 16.38
N THR A 121 7.88 18.73 17.10
CA THR A 121 8.05 17.37 16.57
C THR A 121 7.09 17.11 15.40
N TYR A 122 5.88 17.70 15.42
CA TYR A 122 4.94 17.63 14.29
C TYR A 122 5.52 18.28 13.03
N ARG A 123 6.15 19.44 13.14
CA ARG A 123 6.83 20.08 11.98
C ARG A 123 7.95 19.19 11.43
N GLN A 124 8.76 18.62 12.32
CA GLN A 124 9.82 17.68 11.94
C GLN A 124 9.26 16.43 11.24
N TRP A 125 8.15 15.89 11.74
CA TRP A 125 7.46 14.74 11.14
C TRP A 125 6.97 15.07 9.71
N LEU A 126 6.41 16.25 9.46
CA LEU A 126 6.03 16.70 8.11
C LEU A 126 7.26 16.81 7.19
N GLU A 127 8.37 17.32 7.69
CA GLU A 127 9.60 17.43 6.88
C GLU A 127 10.18 16.06 6.49
N THR A 128 9.99 15.01 7.30
CA THR A 128 10.46 13.67 6.94
C THR A 128 9.86 13.17 5.62
N MET A 129 8.66 13.62 5.26
CA MET A 129 8.00 13.23 4.02
C MET A 129 8.69 13.81 2.78
N ARG A 130 9.21 15.03 2.86
CA ARG A 130 9.90 15.67 1.73
C ARG A 130 11.09 14.88 1.25
N HIS A 131 11.79 14.19 2.15
CA HIS A 131 12.95 13.35 1.85
C HIS A 131 12.58 12.00 1.22
N GLN A 132 11.31 11.62 1.24
CA GLN A 132 10.83 10.39 0.62
C GLN A 132 10.30 10.61 -0.81
N PHE A 133 10.03 11.87 -1.21
CA PHE A 133 9.51 12.25 -2.52
C PHE A 133 10.65 12.60 -3.48
N LEU A 134 11.45 11.60 -3.87
CA LEU A 134 12.69 11.84 -4.63
C LEU A 134 12.44 12.24 -6.08
N PHE A 135 11.43 11.69 -6.74
CA PHE A 135 11.21 11.81 -8.19
C PHE A 135 9.80 12.26 -8.53
N MET A 136 9.14 12.94 -7.60
CA MET A 136 7.75 13.34 -7.74
C MET A 136 7.59 14.77 -8.24
N GLU A 137 6.64 14.98 -9.15
CA GLU A 137 6.26 16.32 -9.60
C GLU A 137 5.79 17.19 -8.42
N PRO A 138 6.13 18.50 -8.41
CA PRO A 138 5.84 19.38 -7.28
C PRO A 138 4.37 19.43 -6.85
N GLU A 139 3.45 19.52 -7.80
CA GLU A 139 2.01 19.60 -7.52
C GLU A 139 1.49 18.32 -6.85
N LEU A 140 1.92 17.15 -7.32
CA LEU A 140 1.54 15.88 -6.72
C LEU A 140 2.17 15.71 -5.34
N ARG A 141 3.42 16.13 -5.19
CA ARG A 141 4.10 16.14 -3.89
C ARG A 141 3.33 16.96 -2.86
N ASP A 142 2.90 18.17 -3.22
CA ASP A 142 2.14 19.05 -2.33
C ASP A 142 0.77 18.46 -2.01
N HIS A 143 0.12 17.79 -2.96
CA HIS A 143 -1.11 17.03 -2.74
C HIS A 143 -0.91 15.89 -1.73
N LEU A 144 0.13 15.07 -1.88
CA LEU A 144 0.41 13.98 -0.95
C LEU A 144 0.83 14.48 0.44
N ILE A 145 1.53 15.61 0.54
CA ILE A 145 1.81 16.27 1.83
C ILE A 145 0.50 16.74 2.49
N ALA A 146 -0.45 17.25 1.72
CA ALA A 146 -1.77 17.62 2.24
C ALA A 146 -2.54 16.38 2.75
N CYS A 147 -2.51 15.26 2.03
CA CYS A 147 -3.06 13.97 2.49
C CYS A 147 -2.39 13.50 3.79
N HIS A 148 -1.07 13.55 3.85
CA HIS A 148 -0.30 13.19 5.03
C HIS A 148 -0.70 14.02 6.26
N ARG A 149 -0.85 15.33 6.07
CA ARG A 149 -1.29 16.27 7.13
C ARG A 149 -2.70 15.98 7.62
N LYS A 150 -3.65 15.64 6.71
CA LYS A 150 -5.03 15.28 7.07
C LYS A 150 -5.07 14.00 7.93
N VAL A 151 -4.30 12.98 7.56
CA VAL A 151 -4.27 11.68 8.24
C VAL A 151 -3.59 11.78 9.61
N GLY A 152 -2.47 12.49 9.69
CA GLY A 152 -1.76 12.77 10.93
C GLY A 152 -0.82 11.67 11.43
N PRO A 153 0.07 12.00 12.39
CA PRO A 153 1.11 11.10 12.88
C PRO A 153 0.58 9.95 13.72
N LEU A 154 -0.55 10.14 14.41
CA LEU A 154 -1.14 9.07 15.24
C LEU A 154 -1.69 7.93 14.41
N SER A 155 -2.35 8.22 13.27
CA SER A 155 -2.81 7.19 12.35
C SER A 155 -1.62 6.43 11.75
N GLN A 156 -0.57 7.15 11.33
CA GLN A 156 0.66 6.51 10.84
C GLN A 156 1.34 5.62 11.91
N HIS A 157 1.33 6.05 13.18
CA HIS A 157 1.83 5.21 14.28
C HIS A 157 1.05 3.89 14.37
N ARG A 158 -0.29 3.96 14.39
CA ARG A 158 -1.17 2.78 14.47
C ARG A 158 -0.95 1.81 13.31
N ASP A 159 -0.83 2.34 12.09
CA ASP A 159 -0.53 1.55 10.90
C ASP A 159 0.81 0.81 11.02
N PHE A 160 1.82 1.48 11.56
CA PHE A 160 3.13 0.86 11.76
C PHE A 160 3.08 -0.25 12.80
N VAL A 161 2.32 -0.07 13.90
CA VAL A 161 2.10 -1.13 14.89
C VAL A 161 1.40 -2.33 14.25
N VAL A 162 0.40 -2.11 13.42
CA VAL A 162 -0.30 -3.18 12.68
C VAL A 162 0.66 -3.94 11.76
N LEU A 163 1.50 -3.22 11.00
CA LEU A 163 2.49 -3.82 10.11
C LEU A 163 3.60 -4.60 10.85
N ASP A 164 3.96 -4.15 12.05
CA ASP A 164 5.01 -4.81 12.86
C ASP A 164 4.52 -6.13 13.48
N HIS A 165 3.21 -6.42 13.43
CA HIS A 165 2.63 -7.69 13.85
C HIS A 165 2.16 -8.58 12.69
N PHE A 166 2.22 -8.08 11.45
CA PHE A 166 1.79 -8.85 10.28
C PHE A 166 2.83 -9.89 9.88
N ASP A 167 2.43 -11.16 9.81
CA ASP A 167 3.28 -12.26 9.35
C ASP A 167 2.47 -13.29 8.55
N ALA A 168 2.79 -13.40 7.26
CA ALA A 168 2.15 -14.33 6.33
C ALA A 168 3.11 -15.44 5.85
N ARG A 169 4.32 -15.57 6.44
CA ARG A 169 5.34 -16.52 5.98
C ARG A 169 4.86 -17.97 5.96
N ASP A 170 4.09 -18.38 6.95
CA ASP A 170 3.59 -19.75 7.06
C ASP A 170 2.49 -20.08 6.02
N ARG A 171 1.93 -19.05 5.37
CA ARG A 171 0.80 -19.18 4.45
C ARG A 171 1.10 -18.72 3.03
N ILE A 172 2.18 -18.00 2.80
CA ILE A 172 2.48 -17.36 1.51
C ILE A 172 2.48 -18.34 0.33
N ASN A 173 2.95 -19.57 0.56
CA ASN A 173 2.99 -20.64 -0.43
C ASN A 173 1.61 -21.17 -0.84
N THR A 174 0.55 -20.79 -0.13
CA THR A 174 -0.84 -21.14 -0.48
C THR A 174 -1.53 -20.09 -1.36
N LEU A 175 -0.85 -19.00 -1.67
CA LEU A 175 -1.41 -17.95 -2.51
C LEU A 175 -1.69 -18.45 -3.92
N LYS A 176 -2.95 -18.37 -4.35
CA LYS A 176 -3.40 -18.84 -5.67
C LYS A 176 -3.41 -17.72 -6.71
N ALA A 177 -3.67 -16.49 -6.28
CA ALA A 177 -3.81 -15.36 -7.17
C ALA A 177 -2.48 -15.02 -7.86
N PRO A 178 -2.48 -14.74 -9.18
CA PRO A 178 -1.33 -14.18 -9.86
C PRO A 178 -0.84 -12.91 -9.17
N LEU A 179 0.49 -12.75 -9.05
CA LEU A 179 1.11 -11.69 -8.26
C LEU A 179 2.11 -10.88 -9.07
N LEU A 180 1.94 -9.55 -9.07
CA LEU A 180 2.93 -8.57 -9.51
C LEU A 180 3.44 -7.79 -8.30
N LEU A 181 4.75 -7.74 -8.14
CA LEU A 181 5.45 -6.95 -7.14
C LEU A 181 6.12 -5.76 -7.83
N ILE A 182 5.90 -4.55 -7.31
CA ILE A 182 6.53 -3.33 -7.85
C ILE A 182 7.27 -2.59 -6.73
N LYS A 183 8.52 -2.22 -7.01
CA LYS A 183 9.36 -1.48 -6.09
C LYS A 183 10.16 -0.38 -6.80
N GLY A 184 10.30 0.77 -6.13
CA GLY A 184 11.30 1.77 -6.52
C GLY A 184 12.72 1.28 -6.21
N ALA A 185 13.61 1.37 -7.19
CA ALA A 185 15.00 0.91 -7.05
C ALA A 185 15.82 1.79 -6.09
N ASP A 186 15.37 3.02 -5.88
CA ASP A 186 16.04 4.06 -5.09
C ASP A 186 15.27 4.39 -3.79
N ASP A 187 14.40 3.47 -3.32
CA ASP A 187 13.59 3.66 -2.12
C ASP A 187 14.45 3.68 -0.84
N PRO A 188 14.56 4.83 -0.15
CA PRO A 188 15.35 4.95 1.06
C PRO A 188 14.67 4.40 2.32
N ALA A 189 13.36 4.14 2.25
CA ALA A 189 12.52 3.83 3.40
C ALA A 189 12.28 2.33 3.61
N ALA A 190 12.34 1.53 2.55
CA ALA A 190 12.06 0.10 2.60
C ALA A 190 13.26 -0.73 2.16
N GLN A 191 13.46 -1.86 2.82
CA GLN A 191 14.52 -2.80 2.47
C GLN A 191 14.15 -3.59 1.21
N PRO A 192 15.08 -3.77 0.24
CA PRO A 192 14.79 -4.48 -1.01
C PRO A 192 14.37 -5.94 -0.84
N GLU A 193 14.81 -6.56 0.22
CA GLU A 193 14.58 -7.98 0.49
C GLU A 193 13.12 -8.34 0.77
N TYR A 194 12.30 -7.44 1.24
CA TYR A 194 10.90 -7.74 1.55
C TYR A 194 10.10 -8.22 0.33
N GLU A 195 10.18 -7.51 -0.78
CA GLU A 195 9.50 -7.90 -2.01
C GLU A 195 10.17 -9.10 -2.67
N ARG A 196 11.50 -9.19 -2.56
CA ARG A 196 12.24 -10.34 -3.07
C ARG A 196 11.90 -11.61 -2.30
N GLU A 197 11.77 -11.55 -0.97
CA GLU A 197 11.33 -12.67 -0.15
C GLU A 197 9.96 -13.20 -0.61
N ILE A 198 9.00 -12.30 -0.93
CA ILE A 198 7.70 -12.70 -1.47
C ILE A 198 7.87 -13.34 -2.85
N HIS A 199 8.68 -12.73 -3.73
CA HIS A 199 8.92 -13.25 -5.08
C HIS A 199 9.51 -14.65 -5.07
N GLU A 200 10.48 -14.91 -4.19
CA GLU A 200 11.11 -16.22 -4.01
C GLU A 200 10.13 -17.25 -3.43
N ALA A 201 9.20 -16.82 -2.58
CA ALA A 201 8.21 -17.71 -1.95
C ALA A 201 6.98 -18.00 -2.83
N VAL A 202 6.71 -17.20 -3.88
CA VAL A 202 5.54 -17.33 -4.76
C VAL A 202 6.00 -17.62 -6.20
N PRO A 203 6.12 -18.89 -6.60
CA PRO A 203 6.49 -19.26 -7.96
C PRO A 203 5.53 -18.67 -9.00
N GLY A 204 6.09 -18.11 -10.09
CA GLY A 204 5.31 -17.46 -11.15
C GLY A 204 4.89 -16.02 -10.86
N SER A 205 5.22 -15.48 -9.71
CA SER A 205 5.09 -14.03 -9.47
C SER A 205 6.01 -13.23 -10.39
N GLN A 206 5.65 -12.00 -10.68
CA GLN A 206 6.51 -11.04 -11.40
C GLN A 206 7.06 -10.02 -10.41
N TYR A 207 8.33 -9.62 -10.58
CA TYR A 207 8.96 -8.60 -9.75
C TYR A 207 9.59 -7.52 -10.61
N LEU A 208 9.06 -6.30 -10.51
CA LEU A 208 9.50 -5.13 -11.25
C LEU A 208 10.20 -4.13 -10.31
N ARG A 209 11.44 -3.79 -10.61
CA ARG A 209 12.17 -2.70 -9.97
C ARG A 209 12.27 -1.51 -10.94
N LEU A 210 11.61 -0.40 -10.57
CA LEU A 210 11.59 0.83 -11.36
C LEU A 210 12.79 1.70 -11.01
N LYS A 211 13.62 2.01 -12.00
CA LYS A 211 14.76 2.95 -11.86
C LYS A 211 14.25 4.37 -11.65
N ASN A 212 15.05 5.21 -11.00
CA ASN A 212 14.70 6.60 -10.66
C ASN A 212 13.33 6.70 -9.97
N THR A 213 13.09 5.80 -9.02
CA THR A 213 11.82 5.67 -8.31
C THR A 213 12.12 5.38 -6.84
N GLY A 214 11.52 6.18 -5.96
CA GLY A 214 11.64 6.04 -4.51
C GLY A 214 10.53 5.20 -3.91
N HIS A 215 9.99 5.68 -2.78
CA HIS A 215 9.05 4.93 -1.95
C HIS A 215 7.63 4.81 -2.52
N PHE A 216 7.22 5.74 -3.41
CA PHE A 216 5.86 5.87 -3.92
C PHE A 216 5.77 5.59 -5.43
N PRO A 217 6.01 4.35 -5.91
CA PRO A 217 6.05 4.04 -7.34
C PRO A 217 4.82 4.54 -8.11
N PHE A 218 3.63 4.34 -7.54
CA PHE A 218 2.36 4.74 -8.14
C PHE A 218 2.22 6.25 -8.38
N ALA A 219 2.95 7.07 -7.63
CA ALA A 219 2.94 8.52 -7.71
C ALA A 219 4.16 9.07 -8.45
N GLU A 220 5.33 8.45 -8.30
CA GLU A 220 6.58 8.91 -8.91
C GLU A 220 6.72 8.49 -10.38
N ARG A 221 6.17 7.32 -10.74
CA ARG A 221 6.17 6.75 -12.09
C ARG A 221 4.80 6.20 -12.48
N PRO A 222 3.73 7.03 -12.45
CA PRO A 222 2.37 6.54 -12.65
C PRO A 222 2.15 5.87 -14.02
N ALA A 223 2.76 6.39 -15.09
CA ALA A 223 2.62 5.80 -16.42
C ALA A 223 3.28 4.40 -16.51
N GLU A 224 4.49 4.25 -15.94
CA GLU A 224 5.21 2.98 -15.94
C GLU A 224 4.52 1.94 -15.04
N VAL A 225 3.98 2.37 -13.90
CA VAL A 225 3.20 1.49 -13.02
C VAL A 225 1.90 1.03 -13.68
N ASN A 226 1.16 1.95 -14.31
CA ASN A 226 -0.07 1.62 -15.01
C ASN A 226 0.21 0.65 -16.18
N LEU A 227 1.24 0.91 -16.99
CA LEU A 227 1.65 0.02 -18.08
C LEU A 227 2.00 -1.38 -17.56
N ALA A 228 2.79 -1.48 -16.49
CA ALA A 228 3.14 -2.77 -15.90
C ALA A 228 1.92 -3.55 -15.41
N ILE A 229 0.93 -2.87 -14.83
CA ILE A 229 -0.34 -3.48 -14.43
C ILE A 229 -1.12 -3.97 -15.65
N ASP A 230 -1.22 -3.14 -16.70
CA ASP A 230 -1.94 -3.48 -17.94
C ASP A 230 -1.33 -4.70 -18.63
N GLU A 231 -0.01 -4.72 -18.79
CA GLU A 231 0.73 -5.88 -19.38
C GLU A 231 0.57 -7.14 -18.53
N PHE A 232 0.67 -6.99 -17.21
CA PHE A 232 0.49 -8.11 -16.28
C PHE A 232 -0.91 -8.73 -16.36
N LEU A 233 -1.95 -7.91 -16.49
CA LEU A 233 -3.33 -8.39 -16.60
C LEU A 233 -3.63 -8.94 -17.99
N ALA A 234 -3.10 -8.33 -19.06
CA ALA A 234 -3.29 -8.80 -20.44
C ALA A 234 -2.70 -10.20 -20.68
N ALA A 235 -1.58 -10.50 -20.04
CA ALA A 235 -0.94 -11.84 -20.13
C ALA A 235 -1.78 -12.98 -19.47
N ARG A 236 -2.92 -12.65 -18.83
CA ARG A 236 -3.75 -13.57 -18.02
C ARG A 236 -5.26 -13.48 -18.35
N GLY A 237 -5.59 -12.73 -19.36
CA GLY A 237 -6.96 -12.53 -19.86
C GLY A 237 -7.46 -13.60 -20.78
#